data_778c4f3b6bcea217bf85edf7aaef96cb
#
_entry.id   778c4f3b6bcea217bf85edf7aaef96cb
#
_cell.length_a   1.000
_cell.length_b   1.000
_cell.length_c   1.000
_cell.angle_alpha   90.00
_cell.angle_beta   90.00
_cell.angle_gamma   90.00
#
_symmetry.space_group_name_H-M   'P 1'
#
loop_
_entity.id
_entity.type
_entity.pdbx_description
1 polymer ?
#
loop_
_entity_poly.entity_id
_entity_poly.type
_entity_poly.pdbx_seq_one_letter_code
_entity_poly.pdbx_strand_id
1 'polypeptide(L)'
;MNWLNSNHQILFYILLITALLLTRIPVLGKYFRSVNTLVHEAGHAFVTLLLSGEVIAVNLFADTSGTTVTKAKGKFSQALIALAGYPVSALTGWLCLFLLYKGYNLYILFILTSIALIIMILSLRNMYGLFWAGTFVVLNLLLIYFNHKIFIYAFAAFYSVIIFTDAIISSVVLFVLSVKQPKKAGDATNLHKVTKIPAIIWAILLLAFTLFISWLSVIHYFPSIKTLI
;
A
#
# COMPACT_ATOMS: atom_id res chain seq x y z
N MET A 1 -3.81 -3.83 -23.39
CA MET A 1 -4.80 -4.92 -23.50
C MET A 1 -6.00 -4.42 -22.71
N ASN A 2 -6.97 -3.83 -23.40
CA ASN A 2 -8.15 -3.27 -22.73
C ASN A 2 -8.93 -4.43 -22.10
N TRP A 3 -9.65 -4.18 -20.99
CA TRP A 3 -10.59 -5.10 -20.33
C TRP A 3 -11.66 -5.67 -21.28
N LEU A 4 -11.47 -5.57 -22.60
CA LEU A 4 -12.44 -5.86 -23.65
C LEU A 4 -12.73 -7.36 -23.84
N ASN A 5 -11.94 -8.27 -23.28
CA ASN A 5 -12.26 -9.69 -23.28
C ASN A 5 -13.04 -10.04 -22.00
N SER A 6 -14.26 -10.52 -22.13
CA SER A 6 -15.10 -10.98 -21.03
C SER A 6 -14.38 -11.92 -20.06
N ASN A 7 -13.49 -12.78 -20.54
CA ASN A 7 -12.67 -13.66 -19.73
C ASN A 7 -11.72 -12.92 -18.74
N HIS A 8 -11.16 -11.77 -19.13
CA HIS A 8 -10.29 -10.99 -18.25
C HIS A 8 -11.09 -10.24 -17.18
N GLN A 9 -12.32 -9.85 -17.48
CA GLN A 9 -13.20 -9.21 -16.50
C GLN A 9 -13.63 -10.21 -15.42
N ILE A 10 -14.05 -11.40 -15.83
CA ILE A 10 -14.40 -12.49 -14.91
C ILE A 10 -13.18 -12.83 -14.04
N LEU A 11 -12.01 -12.99 -14.65
CA LEU A 11 -10.77 -13.30 -13.94
C LEU A 11 -10.42 -12.19 -12.92
N PHE A 12 -10.61 -10.91 -13.24
CA PHE A 12 -10.40 -9.82 -12.29
C PHE A 12 -11.29 -9.96 -11.05
N TYR A 13 -12.60 -10.23 -11.21
CA TYR A 13 -13.50 -10.38 -10.07
C TYR A 13 -13.23 -11.67 -9.26
N ILE A 14 -12.83 -12.75 -9.92
CA ILE A 14 -12.36 -13.97 -9.22
C ILE A 14 -11.11 -13.62 -8.38
N LEU A 15 -10.14 -12.93 -8.95
CA LEU A 15 -8.92 -12.52 -8.24
C LEU A 15 -9.23 -11.53 -7.12
N LEU A 16 -10.19 -10.62 -7.31
CA LEU A 16 -10.67 -9.71 -6.27
C LEU A 16 -11.22 -10.49 -5.06
N ILE A 17 -12.13 -11.42 -5.33
CA ILE A 17 -12.73 -12.26 -4.26
C ILE A 17 -11.66 -13.13 -3.61
N THR A 18 -10.80 -13.75 -4.41
CA THR A 18 -9.70 -14.58 -3.91
C THR A 18 -8.74 -13.78 -3.03
N ALA A 19 -8.36 -12.57 -3.43
CA ALA A 19 -7.52 -11.69 -2.64
C ALA A 19 -8.18 -11.34 -1.30
N LEU A 20 -9.47 -10.97 -1.31
CA LEU A 20 -10.22 -10.65 -0.09
C LEU A 20 -10.30 -11.86 0.86
N LEU A 21 -10.50 -13.07 0.34
CA LEU A 21 -10.54 -14.31 1.13
C LEU A 21 -9.15 -14.65 1.67
N LEU A 22 -8.12 -14.60 0.85
CA LEU A 22 -6.74 -14.89 1.26
C LEU A 22 -6.23 -13.94 2.34
N THR A 23 -6.62 -12.67 2.31
CA THR A 23 -6.25 -11.71 3.37
C THR A 23 -6.84 -12.06 4.74
N ARG A 24 -7.85 -12.97 4.79
CA ARG A 24 -8.43 -13.47 6.05
C ARG A 24 -7.70 -14.69 6.62
N ILE A 25 -6.84 -15.35 5.84
CA ILE A 25 -6.02 -16.46 6.34
C ILE A 25 -4.91 -15.91 7.22
N PRO A 26 -4.77 -16.39 8.48
CA PRO A 26 -3.93 -15.73 9.49
C PRO A 26 -2.46 -15.49 9.08
N VAL A 27 -1.82 -16.46 8.41
CA VAL A 27 -0.41 -16.38 8.02
C VAL A 27 -0.25 -15.76 6.63
N LEU A 28 -0.90 -16.36 5.63
CA LEU A 28 -0.81 -15.90 4.24
C LEU A 28 -1.38 -14.49 4.06
N GLY A 29 -2.51 -14.20 4.68
CA GLY A 29 -3.11 -12.88 4.63
C GLY A 29 -2.19 -11.79 5.17
N LYS A 30 -1.55 -12.03 6.31
CA LYS A 30 -0.57 -11.10 6.88
C LYS A 30 0.63 -10.90 5.98
N TYR A 31 1.16 -11.99 5.38
CA TYR A 31 2.27 -11.91 4.46
C TYR A 31 1.97 -10.97 3.28
N PHE A 32 0.83 -11.15 2.62
CA PHE A 32 0.48 -10.33 1.46
C PHE A 32 0.06 -8.90 1.81
N ARG A 33 -0.60 -8.70 2.96
CA ARG A 33 -0.95 -7.35 3.44
C ARG A 33 0.27 -6.51 3.79
N SER A 34 1.39 -7.13 4.16
CA SER A 34 2.66 -6.42 4.40
C SER A 34 3.17 -5.66 3.16
N VAL A 35 2.67 -5.97 1.94
CA VAL A 35 2.96 -5.17 0.74
C VAL A 35 2.44 -3.74 0.90
N ASN A 36 1.19 -3.57 1.37
CA ASN A 36 0.64 -2.24 1.62
C ASN A 36 1.37 -1.54 2.78
N THR A 37 1.75 -2.28 3.82
CA THR A 37 2.56 -1.73 4.92
C THR A 37 3.90 -1.21 4.40
N LEU A 38 4.60 -1.99 3.56
CA LEU A 38 5.84 -1.54 2.93
C LEU A 38 5.64 -0.25 2.14
N VAL A 39 4.60 -0.16 1.32
CA VAL A 39 4.27 1.04 0.52
C VAL A 39 4.00 2.25 1.43
N HIS A 40 3.26 2.04 2.52
CA HIS A 40 2.97 3.06 3.52
C HIS A 40 4.26 3.60 4.17
N GLU A 41 5.11 2.71 4.68
CA GLU A 41 6.39 3.10 5.30
C GLU A 41 7.36 3.71 4.29
N ALA A 42 7.37 3.21 3.04
CA ALA A 42 8.12 3.82 1.94
C ALA A 42 7.66 5.25 1.65
N GLY A 43 6.37 5.55 1.81
CA GLY A 43 5.83 6.91 1.70
C GLY A 43 6.44 7.87 2.71
N HIS A 44 6.52 7.48 3.99
CA HIS A 44 7.19 8.26 5.02
C HIS A 44 8.68 8.45 4.71
N ALA A 45 9.37 7.37 4.33
CA ALA A 45 10.79 7.40 3.97
C ALA A 45 11.05 8.33 2.78
N PHE A 46 10.27 8.21 1.72
CA PHE A 46 10.39 9.02 0.51
C PHE A 46 10.21 10.52 0.80
N VAL A 47 9.15 10.89 1.50
CA VAL A 47 8.91 12.31 1.86
C VAL A 47 9.98 12.82 2.81
N THR A 48 10.52 11.98 3.70
CA THR A 48 11.65 12.35 4.55
C THR A 48 12.86 12.76 3.71
N LEU A 49 13.22 11.94 2.70
CA LEU A 49 14.35 12.23 1.82
C LEU A 49 14.11 13.47 0.95
N LEU A 50 12.90 13.67 0.43
CA LEU A 50 12.54 14.87 -0.33
C LEU A 50 12.69 16.17 0.49
N LEU A 51 12.48 16.08 1.80
CA LEU A 51 12.60 17.21 2.72
C LEU A 51 14.01 17.33 3.33
N SER A 52 14.99 16.66 2.72
CA SER A 52 16.39 16.62 3.21
C SER A 52 16.52 16.14 4.66
N GLY A 53 15.60 15.25 5.08
CA GLY A 53 15.65 14.53 6.34
C GLY A 53 16.46 13.24 6.22
N GLU A 54 16.60 12.56 7.35
CA GLU A 54 17.32 11.28 7.46
C GLU A 54 16.32 10.16 7.81
N VAL A 55 16.35 9.06 7.06
CA VAL A 55 15.62 7.82 7.37
C VAL A 55 16.53 6.93 8.20
N ILE A 56 16.24 6.79 9.48
CA ILE A 56 17.06 6.02 10.42
C ILE A 56 16.77 4.53 10.28
N ALA A 57 15.48 4.17 10.26
CA ALA A 57 15.04 2.78 10.16
C ALA A 57 13.62 2.67 9.62
N VAL A 58 13.38 1.64 8.84
CA VAL A 58 12.06 1.11 8.52
C VAL A 58 11.97 -0.29 9.14
N ASN A 59 10.86 -0.59 9.81
CA ASN A 59 10.59 -1.91 10.36
C ASN A 59 9.22 -2.38 9.92
N LEU A 60 9.12 -3.65 9.55
CA LEU A 60 7.85 -4.33 9.25
C LEU A 60 7.63 -5.41 10.29
N PHE A 61 6.39 -5.64 10.73
CA PHE A 61 6.07 -6.62 11.76
C PHE A 61 5.07 -7.66 11.27
N ALA A 62 5.09 -8.83 11.91
CA ALA A 62 4.25 -9.97 11.55
C ALA A 62 2.74 -9.76 11.75
N ASP A 63 2.35 -8.71 12.47
CA ASP A 63 0.96 -8.30 12.66
C ASP A 63 0.46 -7.33 11.58
N THR A 64 1.25 -7.11 10.53
CA THR A 64 1.03 -6.14 9.44
C THR A 64 1.22 -4.67 9.84
N SER A 65 1.71 -4.37 11.02
CA SER A 65 2.14 -3.02 11.38
C SER A 65 3.52 -2.71 10.82
N GLY A 66 3.82 -1.44 10.68
CA GLY A 66 5.15 -0.95 10.30
C GLY A 66 5.53 0.28 11.13
N THR A 67 6.78 0.65 11.05
CA THR A 67 7.28 1.90 11.62
C THR A 67 8.42 2.46 10.78
N THR A 68 8.37 3.76 10.48
CA THR A 68 9.47 4.48 9.88
C THR A 68 10.01 5.51 10.89
N VAL A 69 11.24 5.31 11.31
CA VAL A 69 11.94 6.23 12.21
C VAL A 69 12.71 7.24 11.37
N THR A 70 12.37 8.51 11.54
CA THR A 70 12.92 9.58 10.72
C THR A 70 13.44 10.73 11.59
N LYS A 71 14.40 11.49 11.04
CA LYS A 71 14.92 12.71 11.63
C LYS A 71 14.74 13.85 10.63
N ALA A 72 13.90 14.80 10.97
CA ALA A 72 13.63 15.96 10.12
C ALA A 72 13.58 17.25 10.96
N LYS A 73 14.06 18.34 10.38
CA LYS A 73 14.07 19.66 11.02
C LYS A 73 12.74 20.39 10.74
N GLY A 74 12.21 21.00 11.79
CA GLY A 74 11.01 21.84 11.72
C GLY A 74 9.68 21.06 11.75
N LYS A 75 8.67 21.71 12.30
CA LYS A 75 7.32 21.11 12.46
C LYS A 75 6.64 20.84 11.13
N PHE A 76 6.85 21.69 10.13
CA PHE A 76 6.26 21.52 8.81
C PHE A 76 6.72 20.22 8.13
N SER A 77 8.04 19.96 8.11
CA SER A 77 8.59 18.72 7.56
C SER A 77 8.08 17.49 8.32
N GLN A 78 8.05 17.54 9.65
CA GLN A 78 7.52 16.44 10.48
C GLN A 78 6.03 16.17 10.18
N ALA A 79 5.23 17.22 9.97
CA ALA A 79 3.83 17.07 9.60
C ALA A 79 3.65 16.44 8.21
N LEU A 80 4.42 16.87 7.20
CA LEU A 80 4.37 16.30 5.85
C LEU A 80 4.80 14.83 5.85
N ILE A 81 5.84 14.48 6.61
CA ILE A 81 6.29 13.10 6.75
C ILE A 81 5.18 12.25 7.37
N ALA A 82 4.60 12.69 8.50
CA ALA A 82 3.52 11.95 9.15
C ALA A 82 2.24 11.85 8.29
N LEU A 83 2.03 12.79 7.37
CA LEU A 83 0.90 12.77 6.43
C LEU A 83 1.11 11.74 5.30
N ALA A 84 2.34 11.38 4.95
CA ALA A 84 2.68 10.74 3.68
C ALA A 84 2.15 9.31 3.51
N GLY A 85 2.13 8.49 4.56
CA GLY A 85 1.89 7.06 4.47
C GLY A 85 0.56 6.71 3.79
N TYR A 86 -0.57 7.20 4.30
CA TYR A 86 -1.90 6.91 3.76
C TYR A 86 -2.11 7.41 2.33
N PRO A 87 -1.77 8.67 1.98
CA PRO A 87 -1.86 9.14 0.61
C PRO A 87 -1.00 8.32 -0.36
N VAL A 88 0.23 7.96 0.00
CA VAL A 88 1.09 7.14 -0.86
C VAL A 88 0.50 5.75 -1.06
N SER A 89 -0.04 5.10 -0.03
CA SER A 89 -0.75 3.82 -0.15
C SER A 89 -1.93 3.92 -1.10
N ALA A 90 -2.80 4.93 -0.93
CA ALA A 90 -3.99 5.12 -1.77
C ALA A 90 -3.62 5.40 -3.24
N LEU A 91 -2.64 6.28 -3.47
CA LEU A 91 -2.14 6.61 -4.81
C LEU A 91 -1.43 5.43 -5.48
N THR A 92 -0.71 4.61 -4.71
CA THR A 92 -0.08 3.39 -5.24
C THR A 92 -1.14 2.37 -5.65
N GLY A 93 -2.20 2.18 -4.85
CA GLY A 93 -3.34 1.34 -5.22
C GLY A 93 -4.02 1.82 -6.50
N TRP A 94 -4.27 3.12 -6.61
CA TRP A 94 -4.80 3.76 -7.82
C TRP A 94 -3.89 3.53 -9.03
N LEU A 95 -2.57 3.75 -8.89
CA LEU A 95 -1.58 3.56 -9.96
C LEU A 95 -1.54 2.08 -10.41
N CYS A 96 -1.53 1.15 -9.47
CA CYS A 96 -1.54 -0.29 -9.79
C CYS A 96 -2.80 -0.67 -10.58
N LEU A 97 -3.99 -0.20 -10.17
CA LEU A 97 -5.24 -0.44 -10.90
C LEU A 97 -5.23 0.22 -12.28
N PHE A 98 -4.69 1.43 -12.43
CA PHE A 98 -4.49 2.09 -13.71
C PHE A 98 -3.58 1.28 -14.63
N LEU A 99 -2.43 0.82 -14.14
CA LEU A 99 -1.48 0.02 -14.91
C LEU A 99 -2.10 -1.34 -15.32
N LEU A 100 -2.85 -1.96 -14.41
CA LEU A 100 -3.58 -3.19 -14.67
C LEU A 100 -4.63 -2.98 -15.78
N TYR A 101 -5.41 -1.90 -15.69
CA TYR A 101 -6.39 -1.50 -16.71
C TYR A 101 -5.75 -1.28 -18.10
N LYS A 102 -4.55 -0.69 -18.14
CA LYS A 102 -3.78 -0.48 -19.38
C LYS A 102 -3.08 -1.75 -19.88
N GLY A 103 -3.06 -2.84 -19.09
CA GLY A 103 -2.35 -4.08 -19.43
C GLY A 103 -0.85 -4.02 -19.14
N TYR A 104 -0.39 -3.03 -18.39
CA TYR A 104 1.01 -2.85 -18.02
C TYR A 104 1.36 -3.66 -16.75
N ASN A 105 0.96 -4.93 -16.73
CA ASN A 105 1.03 -5.80 -15.55
C ASN A 105 2.46 -5.98 -15.02
N LEU A 106 3.42 -6.10 -15.92
CA LEU A 106 4.83 -6.29 -15.58
C LEU A 106 5.40 -5.08 -14.83
N TYR A 107 4.97 -3.85 -15.17
CA TYR A 107 5.42 -2.64 -14.48
C TYR A 107 4.97 -2.60 -13.01
N ILE A 108 3.83 -3.21 -12.66
CA ILE A 108 3.39 -3.32 -11.27
C ILE A 108 4.41 -4.13 -10.47
N LEU A 109 4.82 -5.29 -10.99
CA LEU A 109 5.83 -6.13 -10.35
C LEU A 109 7.16 -5.37 -10.21
N PHE A 110 7.62 -4.69 -11.27
CA PHE A 110 8.84 -3.89 -11.23
C PHE A 110 8.79 -2.79 -10.18
N ILE A 111 7.70 -2.01 -10.13
CA ILE A 111 7.56 -0.90 -9.18
C ILE A 111 7.60 -1.43 -7.73
N LEU A 112 6.79 -2.45 -7.42
CA LEU A 112 6.71 -2.98 -6.06
C LEU A 112 8.02 -3.66 -5.65
N THR A 113 8.67 -4.40 -6.56
CA THR A 113 9.98 -5.01 -6.32
C THR A 113 11.06 -3.96 -6.10
N SER A 114 11.06 -2.88 -6.89
CA SER A 114 12.01 -1.78 -6.72
C SER A 114 11.84 -1.08 -5.37
N ILE A 115 10.60 -0.79 -4.96
CA ILE A 115 10.32 -0.22 -3.64
C ILE A 115 10.86 -1.17 -2.54
N ALA A 116 10.57 -2.47 -2.65
CA ALA A 116 11.02 -3.45 -1.66
C ALA A 116 12.56 -3.55 -1.61
N LEU A 117 13.24 -3.57 -2.75
CA LEU A 117 14.70 -3.59 -2.83
C LEU A 117 15.33 -2.33 -2.23
N ILE A 118 14.83 -1.16 -2.60
CA ILE A 118 15.36 0.12 -2.12
C ILE A 118 15.21 0.20 -0.59
N ILE A 119 14.02 -0.09 -0.06
CA ILE A 119 13.78 -0.05 1.38
C ILE A 119 14.59 -1.13 2.10
N MET A 120 14.70 -2.35 1.53
CA MET A 120 15.47 -3.46 2.11
C MET A 120 16.95 -3.10 2.25
N ILE A 121 17.55 -2.50 1.23
CA ILE A 121 18.99 -2.18 1.23
C ILE A 121 19.27 -0.96 2.11
N LEU A 122 18.48 0.11 1.96
CA LEU A 122 18.79 1.38 2.56
C LEU A 122 18.30 1.54 4.00
N SER A 123 17.13 1.01 4.34
CA SER A 123 16.41 1.44 5.53
C SER A 123 15.84 0.33 6.40
N LEU A 124 15.64 -0.89 5.89
CA LEU A 124 15.02 -1.97 6.65
C LEU A 124 16.00 -2.52 7.71
N ARG A 125 15.56 -2.59 8.98
CA ARG A 125 16.48 -2.89 10.10
C ARG A 125 16.08 -4.08 10.94
N ASN A 126 14.86 -4.63 10.79
CA ASN A 126 14.42 -5.77 11.59
C ASN A 126 14.41 -7.07 10.80
N MET A 127 14.66 -8.20 11.47
CA MET A 127 14.79 -9.52 10.86
C MET A 127 13.53 -9.96 10.12
N TYR A 128 12.35 -9.75 10.69
CA TYR A 128 11.10 -10.09 10.02
C TYR A 128 10.94 -9.31 8.70
N GLY A 129 11.19 -8.01 8.72
CA GLY A 129 11.12 -7.19 7.52
C GLY A 129 12.10 -7.63 6.44
N LEU A 130 13.36 -7.92 6.80
CA LEU A 130 14.38 -8.41 5.88
C LEU A 130 13.99 -9.76 5.25
N PHE A 131 13.51 -10.70 6.07
CA PHE A 131 13.05 -12.01 5.58
C PHE A 131 11.84 -11.84 4.64
N TRP A 132 10.84 -11.05 5.05
CA TRP A 132 9.66 -10.79 4.24
C TRP A 132 10.02 -10.11 2.91
N ALA A 133 10.79 -9.02 2.95
CA ALA A 133 11.19 -8.30 1.73
C ALA A 133 12.05 -9.16 0.81
N GLY A 134 12.99 -9.94 1.36
CA GLY A 134 13.82 -10.88 0.60
C GLY A 134 12.98 -11.91 -0.14
N THR A 135 12.04 -12.58 0.55
CA THR A 135 11.15 -13.57 -0.07
C THR A 135 10.21 -12.94 -1.09
N PHE A 136 9.69 -11.72 -0.82
CA PHE A 136 8.87 -10.97 -1.76
C PHE A 136 9.64 -10.61 -3.04
N VAL A 137 10.86 -10.10 -2.91
CA VAL A 137 11.73 -9.75 -4.03
C VAL A 137 12.07 -10.99 -4.86
N VAL A 138 12.48 -12.08 -4.22
CA VAL A 138 12.79 -13.35 -4.93
C VAL A 138 11.59 -13.85 -5.71
N LEU A 139 10.40 -13.89 -5.08
CA LEU A 139 9.16 -14.30 -5.75
C LEU A 139 8.89 -13.46 -7.00
N ASN A 140 8.97 -12.14 -6.89
CA ASN A 140 8.72 -11.25 -8.03
C ASN A 140 9.79 -11.36 -9.13
N LEU A 141 11.07 -11.50 -8.75
CA LEU A 141 12.14 -11.71 -9.73
C LEU A 141 11.96 -13.02 -10.49
N LEU A 142 11.52 -14.11 -9.83
CA LEU A 142 11.18 -15.36 -10.51
C LEU A 142 10.00 -15.18 -11.49
N LEU A 143 8.94 -14.48 -11.08
CA LEU A 143 7.79 -14.17 -11.97
C LEU A 143 8.23 -13.38 -13.20
N ILE A 144 9.11 -12.39 -13.02
CA ILE A 144 9.66 -11.55 -14.09
C ILE A 144 10.57 -12.40 -15.00
N TYR A 145 11.43 -13.23 -14.42
CA TYR A 145 12.38 -14.08 -15.16
C TYR A 145 11.66 -15.09 -16.07
N PHE A 146 10.70 -15.85 -15.52
CA PHE A 146 9.95 -16.83 -16.30
C PHE A 146 8.98 -16.19 -17.28
N ASN A 147 8.64 -14.93 -17.09
CA ASN A 147 7.82 -14.09 -17.98
C ASN A 147 6.51 -14.74 -18.46
N HIS A 148 5.87 -15.56 -17.61
CA HIS A 148 4.63 -16.22 -17.97
C HIS A 148 3.43 -15.28 -17.78
N LYS A 149 2.80 -14.87 -18.88
CA LYS A 149 1.79 -13.79 -18.93
C LYS A 149 0.63 -13.97 -17.94
N ILE A 150 0.14 -15.21 -17.75
CA ILE A 150 -0.98 -15.50 -16.83
C ILE A 150 -0.56 -15.26 -15.38
N PHE A 151 0.62 -15.73 -14.97
CA PHE A 151 1.11 -15.52 -13.60
C PHE A 151 1.42 -14.05 -13.33
N ILE A 152 2.05 -13.34 -14.28
CA ILE A 152 2.30 -11.90 -14.17
C ILE A 152 0.98 -11.15 -13.97
N TYR A 153 -0.04 -11.44 -14.78
CA TYR A 153 -1.36 -10.83 -14.63
C TYR A 153 -2.00 -11.16 -13.28
N ALA A 154 -1.98 -12.43 -12.89
CA ALA A 154 -2.60 -12.88 -11.64
C ALA A 154 -1.96 -12.20 -10.41
N PHE A 155 -0.62 -12.16 -10.32
CA PHE A 155 0.07 -11.50 -9.22
C PHE A 155 -0.06 -9.98 -9.25
N ALA A 156 0.00 -9.37 -10.44
CA ALA A 156 -0.22 -7.93 -10.59
C ALA A 156 -1.62 -7.52 -10.13
N ALA A 157 -2.67 -8.26 -10.55
CA ALA A 157 -4.04 -8.03 -10.12
C ALA A 157 -4.20 -8.26 -8.61
N PHE A 158 -3.61 -9.34 -8.09
CA PHE A 158 -3.65 -9.67 -6.68
C PHE A 158 -3.02 -8.57 -5.81
N TYR A 159 -1.82 -8.10 -6.15
CA TYR A 159 -1.16 -6.99 -5.44
C TYR A 159 -1.95 -5.69 -5.55
N SER A 160 -2.47 -5.37 -6.73
CA SER A 160 -3.28 -4.16 -6.94
C SER A 160 -4.50 -4.14 -6.03
N VAL A 161 -5.21 -5.27 -5.96
CA VAL A 161 -6.40 -5.43 -5.10
C VAL A 161 -6.03 -5.33 -3.63
N ILE A 162 -4.95 -5.98 -3.19
CA ILE A 162 -4.53 -5.95 -1.79
C ILE A 162 -4.15 -4.52 -1.37
N ILE A 163 -3.31 -3.83 -2.15
CA ILE A 163 -2.91 -2.46 -1.81
C ILE A 163 -4.14 -1.55 -1.76
N PHE A 164 -5.02 -1.67 -2.75
CA PHE A 164 -6.26 -0.89 -2.82
C PHE A 164 -7.17 -1.14 -1.60
N THR A 165 -7.45 -2.39 -1.27
CA THR A 165 -8.35 -2.73 -0.16
C THR A 165 -7.74 -2.45 1.21
N ASP A 166 -6.45 -2.75 1.38
CA ASP A 166 -5.76 -2.49 2.64
C ASP A 166 -5.53 -0.99 2.90
N ALA A 167 -5.38 -0.16 1.88
CA ALA A 167 -5.35 1.29 2.04
C ALA A 167 -6.66 1.80 2.66
N ILE A 168 -7.81 1.28 2.21
CA ILE A 168 -9.12 1.62 2.77
C ILE A 168 -9.24 1.10 4.21
N ILE A 169 -8.95 -0.19 4.43
CA ILE A 169 -9.08 -0.81 5.74
C ILE A 169 -8.20 -0.11 6.78
N SER A 170 -6.94 0.17 6.45
CA SER A 170 -6.01 0.84 7.37
C SER A 170 -6.43 2.27 7.70
N SER A 171 -6.98 3.02 6.73
CA SER A 171 -7.50 4.36 6.99
C SER A 171 -8.77 4.36 7.86
N VAL A 172 -9.64 3.34 7.71
CA VAL A 172 -10.78 3.12 8.61
C VAL A 172 -10.29 2.75 10.03
N VAL A 173 -9.31 1.87 10.14
CA VAL A 173 -8.70 1.50 11.43
C VAL A 173 -8.08 2.72 12.11
N LEU A 174 -7.36 3.57 11.36
CA LEU A 174 -6.83 4.84 11.89
C LEU A 174 -7.95 5.72 12.46
N PHE A 175 -9.04 5.88 11.71
CA PHE A 175 -10.19 6.66 12.16
C PHE A 175 -10.78 6.09 13.46
N VAL A 176 -11.05 4.78 13.51
CA VAL A 176 -11.58 4.11 14.72
C VAL A 176 -10.63 4.28 15.91
N LEU A 177 -9.32 4.13 15.70
CA LEU A 177 -8.33 4.33 16.75
C LEU A 177 -8.26 5.79 17.20
N SER A 178 -8.42 6.75 16.30
CA SER A 178 -8.41 8.18 16.65
C SER A 178 -9.59 8.59 17.53
N VAL A 179 -10.71 7.86 17.45
CA VAL A 179 -11.88 8.02 18.33
C VAL A 179 -11.67 7.31 19.66
N LYS A 180 -11.29 6.03 19.61
CA LYS A 180 -11.24 5.17 20.80
C LYS A 180 -9.97 5.40 21.65
N GLN A 181 -8.84 5.60 21.00
CA GLN A 181 -7.52 5.70 21.62
C GLN A 181 -6.65 6.75 20.92
N PRO A 182 -7.00 8.06 21.00
CA PRO A 182 -6.35 9.11 20.21
C PRO A 182 -4.84 9.25 20.43
N LYS A 183 -4.32 8.76 21.57
CA LYS A 183 -2.88 8.72 21.87
C LYS A 183 -2.14 7.58 21.19
N LYS A 184 -2.86 6.60 20.61
CA LYS A 184 -2.31 5.41 19.94
C LYS A 184 -2.73 5.33 18.45
N ALA A 185 -3.25 6.40 17.88
CA ALA A 185 -3.71 6.46 16.50
C ALA A 185 -2.56 6.80 15.52
N GLY A 186 -1.39 6.16 15.66
CA GLY A 186 -0.29 6.22 14.70
C GLY A 186 -0.01 7.62 14.17
N ASP A 187 -0.07 7.78 12.85
CA ASP A 187 0.23 9.04 12.16
C ASP A 187 -0.70 10.20 12.54
N ALA A 188 -1.98 9.91 12.81
CA ALA A 188 -2.89 10.95 13.27
C ALA A 188 -2.47 11.51 14.66
N THR A 189 -1.92 10.66 15.53
CA THR A 189 -1.32 11.10 16.81
C THR A 189 -0.04 11.91 16.56
N ASN A 190 0.80 11.49 15.62
CA ASN A 190 2.04 12.21 15.26
C ASN A 190 1.70 13.59 14.70
N LEU A 191 0.73 13.68 13.81
CA LEU A 191 0.20 14.93 13.27
C LEU A 191 -0.34 15.85 14.39
N HIS A 192 -1.12 15.29 15.32
CA HIS A 192 -1.59 16.04 16.49
C HIS A 192 -0.44 16.63 17.33
N LYS A 193 0.59 15.85 17.62
CA LYS A 193 1.74 16.32 18.40
C LYS A 193 2.43 17.52 17.76
N VAL A 194 2.54 17.54 16.44
CA VAL A 194 3.23 18.57 15.68
C VAL A 194 2.36 19.80 15.42
N THR A 195 1.11 19.59 15.00
CA THR A 195 0.20 20.65 14.53
C THR A 195 -0.72 21.20 15.61
N LYS A 196 -0.91 20.46 16.70
CA LYS A 196 -1.90 20.71 17.78
C LYS A 196 -3.36 20.54 17.34
N ILE A 197 -3.62 20.16 16.08
CA ILE A 197 -4.95 19.80 15.61
C ILE A 197 -5.31 18.42 16.15
N PRO A 198 -6.52 18.17 16.64
CA PRO A 198 -6.92 16.86 17.15
C PRO A 198 -6.69 15.72 16.18
N ALA A 199 -6.21 14.56 16.68
CA ALA A 199 -5.89 13.39 15.83
C ALA A 199 -7.09 12.92 14.99
N ILE A 200 -8.31 13.03 15.51
CA ILE A 200 -9.54 12.67 14.79
C ILE A 200 -9.74 13.49 13.50
N ILE A 201 -9.38 14.76 13.50
CA ILE A 201 -9.51 15.63 12.31
C ILE A 201 -8.55 15.12 11.23
N TRP A 202 -7.31 14.81 11.59
CA TRP A 202 -6.34 14.23 10.66
C TRP A 202 -6.79 12.88 10.14
N ALA A 203 -7.33 12.02 11.00
CA ALA A 203 -7.84 10.72 10.60
C ALA A 203 -9.03 10.84 9.61
N ILE A 204 -9.94 11.81 9.82
CA ILE A 204 -11.04 12.09 8.88
C ILE A 204 -10.49 12.55 7.52
N LEU A 205 -9.52 13.45 7.50
CA LEU A 205 -8.93 13.95 6.26
C LEU A 205 -8.21 12.83 5.48
N LEU A 206 -7.44 11.99 6.17
CA LEU A 206 -6.76 10.85 5.56
C LEU A 206 -7.74 9.80 5.03
N LEU A 207 -8.79 9.50 5.79
CA LEU A 207 -9.87 8.60 5.35
C LEU A 207 -10.61 9.17 4.13
N ALA A 208 -10.99 10.44 4.19
CA ALA A 208 -11.69 11.12 3.09
C ALA A 208 -10.84 11.11 1.80
N PHE A 209 -9.54 11.39 1.90
CA PHE A 209 -8.61 11.31 0.77
C PHE A 209 -8.54 9.88 0.21
N THR A 210 -8.37 8.88 1.08
CA THR A 210 -8.31 7.46 0.65
C THR A 210 -9.60 7.04 -0.04
N LEU A 211 -10.76 7.40 0.52
CA LEU A 211 -12.06 7.08 -0.08
C LEU A 211 -12.28 7.80 -1.41
N PHE A 212 -11.84 9.04 -1.55
CA PHE A 212 -11.91 9.80 -2.80
C PHE A 212 -11.06 9.13 -3.90
N ILE A 213 -9.81 8.77 -3.63
CA ILE A 213 -8.94 8.06 -4.57
C ILE A 213 -9.51 6.68 -4.90
N SER A 214 -10.07 5.98 -3.91
CA SER A 214 -10.71 4.69 -4.12
C SER A 214 -11.95 4.78 -5.01
N TRP A 215 -12.78 5.79 -4.82
CA TRP A 215 -13.93 6.08 -5.68
C TRP A 215 -13.50 6.34 -7.12
N LEU A 216 -12.48 7.20 -7.34
CA LEU A 216 -11.92 7.42 -8.67
C LEU A 216 -11.39 6.12 -9.30
N SER A 217 -10.76 5.25 -8.50
CA SER A 217 -10.25 3.97 -8.98
C SER A 217 -11.37 3.05 -9.47
N VAL A 218 -12.46 2.97 -8.71
CA VAL A 218 -13.61 2.11 -9.06
C VAL A 218 -14.30 2.58 -10.33
N ILE A 219 -14.60 3.88 -10.44
CA ILE A 219 -15.34 4.38 -11.62
C ILE A 219 -14.53 4.35 -12.92
N HIS A 220 -13.19 4.42 -12.84
CA HIS A 220 -12.36 4.49 -14.04
C HIS A 220 -11.72 3.16 -14.42
N TYR A 221 -11.40 2.28 -13.46
CA TYR A 221 -10.54 1.13 -13.72
C TYR A 221 -11.17 -0.22 -13.38
N PHE A 222 -12.30 -0.27 -12.68
CA PHE A 222 -12.98 -1.54 -12.48
C PHE A 222 -13.74 -1.95 -13.75
N PRO A 223 -13.71 -3.25 -14.13
CA PRO A 223 -14.49 -3.74 -15.25
C PRO A 223 -15.98 -3.51 -15.04
N SER A 224 -16.71 -3.15 -16.09
CA SER A 224 -18.17 -2.99 -16.03
C SER A 224 -18.86 -4.34 -15.86
N ILE A 225 -19.70 -4.49 -14.85
CA ILE A 225 -20.49 -5.71 -14.62
C ILE A 225 -21.52 -5.91 -15.75
N LYS A 226 -21.98 -4.83 -16.41
CA LYS A 226 -22.94 -4.90 -17.51
C LYS A 226 -22.45 -5.67 -18.73
N THR A 227 -21.15 -5.88 -18.86
CA THR A 227 -20.55 -6.65 -19.97
C THR A 227 -20.34 -8.13 -19.63
N LEU A 228 -20.74 -8.58 -18.42
CA LEU A 228 -20.64 -9.95 -17.94
C LEU A 228 -21.96 -10.73 -18.10
N ILE A 229 -23.06 -10.01 -18.36
CA ILE A 229 -24.42 -10.55 -18.62
C ILE A 229 -24.74 -10.38 -20.09
#